data_82319c43d7de92c77d87a91d6b0c8889
#
_entry.id   82319c43d7de92c77d87a91d6b0c8889
#
_cell.length_a   1.000
_cell.length_b   1.000
_cell.length_c   1.000
_cell.angle_alpha   90.00
_cell.angle_beta   90.00
_cell.angle_gamma   90.00
#
_symmetry.space_group_name_H-M   'P 1'
#
loop_
_entity.id
_entity.type
_entity.pdbx_description
1 polymer ?
#
loop_
_entity_poly.entity_id
_entity_poly.type
_entity_poly.pdbx_seq_one_letter_code
_entity_poly.pdbx_strand_id
1 'polypeptide(L)'
;MFRQGKQAVKKPAQQNVVIIYADDLGFGDLGCYGSRKIDTPNLDRLCAEGLKFTNAYSTSAVCTPARFSILTGRYPFRNDQAHILPGDAGCIIKRELDTVPKLFQRAGYHTGIVGKWHLGLGDGSKPIDWNQEINLTPIDLGFEESFIFPATADRVPVSYTH
;
A
#
# COMPACT_ATOMS: atom_id res chain seq x y z
N MET A 1 1.65 50.25 25.93
CA MET A 1 2.16 48.87 25.94
C MET A 1 1.10 47.96 25.29
N PHE A 2 1.18 47.77 23.96
CA PHE A 2 0.17 47.03 23.21
C PHE A 2 0.53 45.55 23.25
N ARG A 3 -0.32 44.71 23.89
CA ARG A 3 -0.25 43.27 23.81
C ARG A 3 -0.78 42.84 22.42
N GLN A 4 0.10 42.47 21.51
CA GLN A 4 -0.29 41.73 20.30
C GLN A 4 -0.80 40.34 20.71
N GLY A 5 -2.11 40.13 20.58
CA GLY A 5 -2.70 38.79 20.70
C GLY A 5 -2.14 37.89 19.63
N LYS A 6 -1.47 36.82 20.04
CA LYS A 6 -1.09 35.71 19.11
C LYS A 6 -2.39 35.13 18.56
N GLN A 7 -2.70 35.42 17.30
CA GLN A 7 -3.73 34.66 16.58
C GLN A 7 -3.30 33.18 16.56
N ALA A 8 -4.12 32.30 17.12
CA ALA A 8 -3.93 30.87 17.03
C ALA A 8 -4.04 30.48 15.55
N VAL A 9 -2.94 30.02 14.96
CA VAL A 9 -2.95 29.49 13.62
C VAL A 9 -3.86 28.24 13.65
N LYS A 10 -5.02 28.34 13.01
CA LYS A 10 -5.93 27.20 12.86
C LYS A 10 -5.18 26.07 12.15
N LYS A 11 -4.98 24.93 12.81
CA LYS A 11 -4.41 23.73 12.19
C LYS A 11 -5.25 23.45 10.94
N PRO A 12 -4.66 23.28 9.74
CA PRO A 12 -5.43 22.94 8.56
C PRO A 12 -6.21 21.63 8.83
N ALA A 13 -7.43 21.55 8.31
CA ALA A 13 -8.24 20.34 8.43
C ALA A 13 -7.47 19.15 7.82
N GLN A 14 -7.40 18.08 8.55
CA GLN A 14 -6.73 16.85 8.10
C GLN A 14 -7.52 16.27 6.93
N GLN A 15 -6.88 16.12 5.77
CA GLN A 15 -7.52 15.60 4.56
C GLN A 15 -7.43 14.09 4.53
N ASN A 16 -8.48 13.42 4.04
CA ASN A 16 -8.43 11.99 3.78
C ASN A 16 -7.46 11.68 2.64
N VAL A 17 -6.78 10.54 2.75
CA VAL A 17 -5.82 10.05 1.74
C VAL A 17 -6.25 8.70 1.24
N VAL A 18 -6.43 8.56 -0.07
CA VAL A 18 -6.74 7.28 -0.73
C VAL A 18 -5.61 6.97 -1.71
N ILE A 19 -4.99 5.80 -1.54
CA ILE A 19 -3.96 5.29 -2.44
C ILE A 19 -4.58 4.16 -3.26
N ILE A 20 -4.67 4.34 -4.58
CA ILE A 20 -5.13 3.31 -5.53
C ILE A 20 -3.89 2.77 -6.23
N TYR A 21 -3.53 1.52 -5.92
CA TYR A 21 -2.35 0.86 -6.45
C TYR A 21 -2.76 -0.25 -7.41
N ALA A 22 -2.66 0.01 -8.70
CA ALA A 22 -3.01 -0.95 -9.73
C ALA A 22 -1.90 -2.01 -9.91
N ASP A 23 -2.33 -3.25 -10.12
CA ASP A 23 -1.46 -4.40 -10.39
C ASP A 23 -1.34 -4.59 -11.91
N ASP A 24 -0.12 -4.69 -12.41
CA ASP A 24 0.19 -4.91 -13.84
C ASP A 24 -0.36 -3.84 -14.81
N LEU A 25 -0.59 -2.61 -14.34
CA LEU A 25 -1.00 -1.49 -15.18
C LEU A 25 0.22 -0.83 -15.83
N GLY A 26 0.25 -0.80 -17.15
CA GLY A 26 1.30 -0.16 -17.93
C GLY A 26 1.07 1.35 -18.08
N PHE A 27 2.16 2.09 -18.31
CA PHE A 27 2.10 3.55 -18.54
C PHE A 27 1.14 3.94 -19.67
N GLY A 28 1.09 3.15 -20.75
CA GLY A 28 0.24 3.40 -21.91
C GLY A 28 -1.18 2.86 -21.81
N ASP A 29 -1.64 2.38 -20.66
CA ASP A 29 -2.96 1.74 -20.54
C ASP A 29 -4.10 2.73 -20.21
N LEU A 30 -3.75 3.93 -19.73
CA LEU A 30 -4.72 4.97 -19.42
C LEU A 30 -4.88 5.99 -20.56
N GLY A 31 -6.10 6.49 -20.78
CA GLY A 31 -6.41 7.50 -21.78
C GLY A 31 -5.58 8.78 -21.60
N CYS A 32 -5.43 9.27 -20.37
CA CYS A 32 -4.60 10.44 -20.04
C CYS A 32 -3.10 10.27 -20.36
N TYR A 33 -2.64 9.04 -20.55
CA TYR A 33 -1.28 8.73 -21.02
C TYR A 33 -1.23 8.28 -22.49
N GLY A 34 -2.36 8.36 -23.20
CA GLY A 34 -2.43 8.15 -24.65
C GLY A 34 -3.01 6.81 -25.10
N SER A 35 -3.56 6.00 -24.20
CA SER A 35 -4.30 4.79 -24.58
C SER A 35 -5.50 5.14 -25.49
N ARG A 36 -5.69 4.30 -26.52
CA ARG A 36 -6.87 4.36 -27.41
C ARG A 36 -7.64 3.04 -27.46
N LYS A 37 -7.23 2.06 -26.64
CA LYS A 37 -7.80 0.71 -26.67
C LYS A 37 -8.87 0.50 -25.61
N ILE A 38 -8.78 1.21 -24.49
CA ILE A 38 -9.70 1.12 -23.36
C ILE A 38 -10.01 2.53 -22.90
N ASP A 39 -11.29 2.82 -22.72
CA ASP A 39 -11.73 4.10 -22.17
C ASP A 39 -11.56 4.11 -20.64
N THR A 40 -10.89 5.13 -20.13
CA THR A 40 -10.66 5.32 -18.69
C THR A 40 -11.17 6.68 -18.18
N PRO A 41 -12.46 7.01 -18.41
CA PRO A 41 -12.98 8.37 -18.26
C PRO A 41 -12.86 8.93 -16.83
N ASN A 42 -12.97 8.08 -15.82
CA ASN A 42 -12.85 8.53 -14.42
C ASN A 42 -11.39 8.82 -14.04
N LEU A 43 -10.44 8.02 -14.51
CA LEU A 43 -9.00 8.26 -14.27
C LEU A 43 -8.51 9.45 -15.10
N ASP A 44 -9.02 9.61 -16.32
CA ASP A 44 -8.72 10.75 -17.17
C ASP A 44 -9.22 12.05 -16.56
N ARG A 45 -10.44 12.04 -15.98
CA ARG A 45 -10.97 13.18 -15.23
C ARG A 45 -10.12 13.49 -13.99
N LEU A 46 -9.76 12.47 -13.19
CA LEU A 46 -8.88 12.65 -12.04
C LEU A 46 -7.54 13.27 -12.45
N CYS A 47 -6.99 12.84 -13.57
CA CYS A 47 -5.77 13.40 -14.14
C CYS A 47 -5.94 14.88 -14.55
N ALA A 48 -7.08 15.23 -15.15
CA ALA A 48 -7.36 16.60 -15.59
C ALA A 48 -7.62 17.57 -14.44
N GLU A 49 -8.21 17.09 -13.35
CA GLU A 49 -8.53 17.87 -12.14
C GLU A 49 -7.36 17.91 -11.13
N GLY A 50 -6.38 17.03 -11.29
CA GLY A 50 -5.27 16.85 -10.34
C GLY A 50 -3.91 17.11 -10.92
N LEU A 51 -2.93 16.32 -10.51
CA LEU A 51 -1.55 16.40 -10.96
C LEU A 51 -1.17 15.12 -11.71
N LYS A 52 -0.74 15.26 -12.95
CA LYS A 52 -0.20 14.17 -13.77
C LYS A 52 1.32 14.14 -13.70
N PHE A 53 1.88 13.03 -13.26
CA PHE A 53 3.33 12.79 -13.30
C PHE A 53 3.73 12.22 -14.67
N THR A 54 4.62 12.89 -15.37
CA THR A 54 5.16 12.44 -16.66
C THR A 54 6.40 11.55 -16.49
N ASN A 55 7.06 11.63 -15.35
CA ASN A 55 8.27 10.89 -15.01
C ASN A 55 8.17 10.35 -13.57
N ALA A 56 7.31 9.34 -13.38
CA ALA A 56 7.21 8.60 -12.13
C ALA A 56 7.41 7.11 -12.42
N TYR A 57 8.26 6.48 -11.63
CA TYR A 57 8.68 5.10 -11.87
C TYR A 57 8.45 4.25 -10.63
N SER A 58 7.92 3.04 -10.84
CA SER A 58 7.93 2.02 -9.81
C SER A 58 9.36 1.57 -9.51
N THR A 59 9.64 1.24 -8.26
CA THR A 59 10.96 0.73 -7.84
C THR A 59 11.24 -0.68 -8.35
N SER A 60 10.23 -1.39 -8.82
CA SER A 60 10.30 -2.72 -9.41
C SER A 60 9.13 -2.94 -10.36
N ALA A 61 9.34 -3.79 -11.36
CA ALA A 61 8.32 -4.18 -12.33
C ALA A 61 7.45 -5.37 -11.87
N VAL A 62 7.67 -5.90 -10.65
CA VAL A 62 6.95 -7.08 -10.15
C VAL A 62 6.33 -6.83 -8.78
N CYS A 63 5.30 -7.62 -8.46
CA CYS A 63 4.34 -7.41 -7.37
C CYS A 63 4.98 -7.17 -6.00
N THR A 64 5.57 -8.21 -5.40
CA THR A 64 6.11 -8.16 -4.03
C THR A 64 7.16 -7.06 -3.83
N PRO A 65 8.19 -6.92 -4.67
CA PRO A 65 9.21 -5.88 -4.49
C PRO A 65 8.63 -4.45 -4.57
N ALA A 66 7.72 -4.21 -5.51
CA ALA A 66 7.09 -2.90 -5.66
C ALA A 66 6.18 -2.56 -4.45
N ARG A 67 5.39 -3.55 -3.97
CA ARG A 67 4.53 -3.42 -2.79
C ARG A 67 5.34 -3.21 -1.51
N PHE A 68 6.45 -3.92 -1.35
CA PHE A 68 7.40 -3.69 -0.26
C PHE A 68 7.87 -2.23 -0.25
N SER A 69 8.25 -1.70 -1.40
CA SER A 69 8.76 -0.34 -1.49
C SER A 69 7.72 0.71 -1.17
N ILE A 70 6.49 0.57 -1.68
CA ILE A 70 5.44 1.57 -1.44
C ILE A 70 5.02 1.63 0.02
N LEU A 71 5.04 0.48 0.73
CA LEU A 71 4.68 0.44 2.14
C LEU A 71 5.81 0.86 3.10
N THR A 72 7.06 0.65 2.70
CA THR A 72 8.21 0.85 3.60
C THR A 72 9.08 2.06 3.24
N GLY A 73 8.87 2.65 2.07
CA GLY A 73 9.75 3.71 1.54
C GLY A 73 11.18 3.23 1.23
N ARG A 74 11.41 1.92 1.13
CA ARG A 74 12.74 1.33 0.91
C ARG A 74 12.82 0.66 -0.46
N TYR A 75 13.98 0.73 -1.08
CA TYR A 75 14.23 -0.06 -2.29
C TYR A 75 14.25 -1.57 -1.99
N PRO A 76 13.71 -2.42 -2.89
CA PRO A 76 13.57 -3.86 -2.64
C PRO A 76 14.92 -4.57 -2.50
N PHE A 77 15.97 -4.11 -3.15
CA PHE A 77 17.32 -4.67 -3.03
C PHE A 77 17.94 -4.53 -1.61
N ARG A 78 17.27 -3.81 -0.71
CA ARG A 78 17.65 -3.73 0.71
C ARG A 78 17.05 -4.83 1.58
N ASN A 79 16.28 -5.73 0.98
CA ASN A 79 15.68 -6.88 1.64
C ASN A 79 15.78 -8.10 0.72
N ASP A 80 16.61 -9.06 1.06
CA ASP A 80 16.87 -10.26 0.26
C ASP A 80 15.61 -11.11 0.04
N GLN A 81 14.58 -10.95 0.87
CA GLN A 81 13.28 -11.61 0.72
C GLN A 81 12.32 -10.87 -0.23
N ALA A 82 12.65 -9.66 -0.68
CA ALA A 82 11.80 -8.85 -1.55
C ALA A 82 11.86 -9.32 -3.01
N HIS A 83 11.49 -10.57 -3.26
CA HIS A 83 11.26 -11.20 -4.56
C HIS A 83 9.82 -11.71 -4.64
N ILE A 84 9.39 -12.26 -5.76
CA ILE A 84 8.04 -12.82 -5.90
C ILE A 84 7.86 -13.97 -4.90
N LEU A 85 6.93 -13.77 -3.96
CA LEU A 85 6.68 -14.72 -2.88
C LEU A 85 5.72 -15.84 -3.30
N PRO A 86 5.88 -17.07 -2.78
CA PRO A 86 4.83 -18.09 -2.80
C PRO A 86 3.63 -17.66 -1.94
N GLY A 87 2.48 -18.32 -2.15
CA GLY A 87 1.23 -17.96 -1.50
C GLY A 87 1.19 -18.11 0.03
N ASP A 88 2.04 -18.99 0.55
CA ASP A 88 2.18 -19.34 1.96
C ASP A 88 3.44 -18.75 2.63
N ALA A 89 4.07 -17.78 1.97
CA ALA A 89 5.28 -17.15 2.49
C ALA A 89 5.02 -16.39 3.79
N GLY A 90 6.01 -16.39 4.68
CA GLY A 90 6.08 -15.49 5.82
C GLY A 90 6.17 -14.02 5.40
N CYS A 91 5.72 -13.11 6.26
CA CYS A 91 5.75 -11.69 6.01
C CYS A 91 7.20 -11.17 5.94
N ILE A 92 7.53 -10.49 4.83
CA ILE A 92 8.88 -9.93 4.61
C ILE A 92 9.07 -8.56 5.23
N ILE A 93 8.02 -7.95 5.77
CA ILE A 93 8.09 -6.68 6.49
C ILE A 93 8.13 -6.99 7.98
N LYS A 94 9.24 -6.66 8.63
CA LYS A 94 9.40 -6.86 10.06
C LYS A 94 8.48 -5.92 10.85
N ARG A 95 7.93 -6.40 11.96
CA ARG A 95 7.00 -5.64 12.84
C ARG A 95 7.56 -4.30 13.30
N GLU A 96 8.86 -4.21 13.53
CA GLU A 96 9.53 -3.02 14.04
C GLU A 96 9.77 -1.96 12.95
N LEU A 97 9.61 -2.35 11.68
CA LEU A 97 9.85 -1.42 10.57
C LEU A 97 8.76 -0.35 10.52
N ASP A 98 9.19 0.88 10.31
CA ASP A 98 8.28 1.96 9.96
C ASP A 98 7.65 1.70 8.59
N THR A 99 6.34 1.83 8.55
CA THR A 99 5.52 1.67 7.35
C THR A 99 4.65 2.90 7.13
N VAL A 100 4.18 3.10 5.91
CA VAL A 100 3.27 4.20 5.58
C VAL A 100 2.04 4.23 6.50
N PRO A 101 1.30 3.11 6.73
CA PRO A 101 0.16 3.14 7.66
C PRO A 101 0.56 3.50 9.09
N LYS A 102 1.69 3.04 9.62
CA LYS A 102 2.18 3.48 10.95
C LYS A 102 2.45 4.97 11.02
N LEU A 103 2.97 5.57 9.94
CA LEU A 103 3.16 7.02 9.87
C LEU A 103 1.83 7.75 9.92
N PHE A 104 0.83 7.27 9.18
CA PHE A 104 -0.52 7.84 9.18
C PHE A 104 -1.21 7.68 10.54
N GLN A 105 -1.11 6.52 11.20
CA GLN A 105 -1.62 6.33 12.56
C GLN A 105 -1.01 7.33 13.55
N ARG A 106 0.31 7.52 13.52
CA ARG A 106 0.98 8.52 14.38
C ARG A 106 0.53 9.95 14.10
N ALA A 107 0.06 10.22 12.88
CA ALA A 107 -0.55 11.48 12.50
C ALA A 107 -2.05 11.59 12.86
N GLY A 108 -2.63 10.54 13.46
CA GLY A 108 -4.04 10.50 13.88
C GLY A 108 -5.02 10.11 12.79
N TYR A 109 -4.57 9.43 11.74
CA TYR A 109 -5.46 8.85 10.73
C TYR A 109 -5.92 7.46 11.16
N HIS A 110 -7.16 7.14 10.81
CA HIS A 110 -7.63 5.76 10.72
C HIS A 110 -7.14 5.14 9.41
N THR A 111 -6.62 3.92 9.45
CA THR A 111 -5.92 3.30 8.33
C THR A 111 -6.55 1.98 7.93
N GLY A 112 -6.84 1.81 6.64
CA GLY A 112 -7.42 0.58 6.10
C GLY A 112 -6.70 0.11 4.84
N ILE A 113 -6.74 -1.20 4.58
CA ILE A 113 -6.24 -1.81 3.36
C ILE A 113 -7.26 -2.79 2.79
N VAL A 114 -7.47 -2.71 1.49
CA VAL A 114 -8.31 -3.64 0.73
C VAL A 114 -7.59 -4.08 -0.54
N GLY A 115 -7.62 -5.37 -0.85
CA GLY A 115 -7.11 -5.92 -2.11
C GLY A 115 -5.86 -6.78 -1.97
N LYS A 116 -5.07 -6.91 -3.03
CA LYS A 116 -3.91 -7.79 -3.10
C LYS A 116 -2.81 -7.33 -2.15
N TRP A 117 -2.40 -8.23 -1.25
CA TRP A 117 -1.31 -8.01 -0.30
C TRP A 117 0.05 -8.43 -0.88
N HIS A 118 0.26 -9.70 -1.07
CA HIS A 118 1.44 -10.34 -1.67
C HIS A 118 2.78 -9.95 -1.02
N LEU A 119 2.79 -9.81 0.30
CA LEU A 119 3.98 -9.52 1.12
C LEU A 119 4.23 -10.59 2.19
N GLY A 120 3.50 -11.71 2.09
CA GLY A 120 3.52 -12.78 3.07
C GLY A 120 2.72 -12.45 4.33
N LEU A 121 2.41 -13.48 5.10
CA LEU A 121 1.73 -13.40 6.39
C LEU A 121 2.44 -14.29 7.40
N GLY A 122 2.25 -14.01 8.70
CA GLY A 122 2.99 -14.71 9.75
C GLY A 122 4.47 -14.34 9.79
N ASP A 123 5.16 -14.73 10.85
CA ASP A 123 6.57 -14.44 11.07
C ASP A 123 7.55 -15.35 10.31
N GLY A 124 7.01 -16.30 9.54
CA GLY A 124 7.81 -17.27 8.77
C GLY A 124 8.44 -18.39 9.60
N SER A 125 8.15 -18.48 10.90
CA SER A 125 8.69 -19.54 11.77
C SER A 125 8.09 -20.93 11.48
N LYS A 126 6.89 -20.96 10.88
CA LYS A 126 6.17 -22.17 10.47
C LYS A 126 5.28 -21.86 9.26
N PRO A 127 4.86 -22.89 8.49
CA PRO A 127 3.86 -22.73 7.45
C PRO A 127 2.55 -22.11 7.99
N ILE A 128 1.86 -21.35 7.15
CA ILE A 128 0.59 -20.73 7.52
C ILE A 128 -0.49 -21.81 7.67
N ASP A 129 -1.11 -21.85 8.84
CA ASP A 129 -2.36 -22.56 9.06
C ASP A 129 -3.52 -21.55 8.95
N TRP A 130 -4.27 -21.63 7.86
CA TRP A 130 -5.39 -20.72 7.58
C TRP A 130 -6.60 -20.89 8.53
N ASN A 131 -6.61 -21.93 9.37
CA ASN A 131 -7.64 -22.17 10.39
C ASN A 131 -7.25 -21.62 11.77
N GLN A 132 -6.09 -20.99 11.88
CA GLN A 132 -5.55 -20.39 13.10
C GLN A 132 -5.33 -18.88 12.94
N GLU A 133 -5.24 -18.20 14.05
CA GLU A 133 -4.83 -16.81 14.05
C GLU A 133 -3.38 -16.66 13.57
N ILE A 134 -3.16 -15.75 12.65
CA ILE A 134 -1.85 -15.49 12.04
C ILE A 134 -1.16 -14.36 12.82
N ASN A 135 0.06 -14.60 13.26
CA ASN A 135 0.80 -13.76 14.23
C ASN A 135 1.46 -12.49 13.65
N LEU A 136 1.48 -12.30 12.35
CA LEU A 136 2.01 -11.09 11.69
C LEU A 136 1.18 -10.81 10.44
N THR A 137 0.37 -9.77 10.51
CA THR A 137 -0.64 -9.40 9.52
C THR A 137 -0.52 -7.92 9.16
N PRO A 138 -1.27 -7.40 8.19
CA PRO A 138 -1.32 -5.97 7.93
C PRO A 138 -1.65 -5.11 9.15
N ILE A 139 -2.42 -5.64 10.12
CA ILE A 139 -2.74 -4.93 11.37
C ILE A 139 -1.48 -4.62 12.16
N ASP A 140 -0.57 -5.57 12.28
CA ASP A 140 0.72 -5.40 12.97
C ASP A 140 1.64 -4.40 12.28
N LEU A 141 1.37 -4.16 11.01
CA LEU A 141 2.12 -3.23 10.17
C LEU A 141 1.49 -1.83 10.10
N GLY A 142 0.41 -1.60 10.88
CA GLY A 142 -0.17 -0.27 11.08
C GLY A 142 -1.47 -0.03 10.33
N PHE A 143 -2.14 -1.05 9.81
CA PHE A 143 -3.53 -0.92 9.37
C PHE A 143 -4.47 -1.26 10.53
N GLU A 144 -5.55 -0.50 10.68
CA GLU A 144 -6.60 -0.76 11.69
C GLU A 144 -7.71 -1.62 11.12
N GLU A 145 -7.86 -1.60 9.79
CA GLU A 145 -8.79 -2.48 9.07
C GLU A 145 -8.06 -3.15 7.90
N SER A 146 -8.36 -4.44 7.69
CA SER A 146 -7.74 -5.22 6.63
C SER A 146 -8.74 -6.19 6.01
N PHE A 147 -8.92 -6.08 4.68
CA PHE A 147 -9.58 -7.07 3.85
C PHE A 147 -8.71 -7.37 2.64
N ILE A 148 -7.89 -8.42 2.76
CA ILE A 148 -6.83 -8.67 1.78
C ILE A 148 -7.00 -9.99 1.05
N PHE A 149 -6.43 -10.02 -0.14
CA PHE A 149 -6.08 -11.22 -0.88
C PHE A 149 -4.59 -11.49 -0.63
N PRO A 150 -4.22 -12.56 0.10
CA PRO A 150 -2.85 -12.72 0.63
C PRO A 150 -1.75 -12.79 -0.42
N ALA A 151 -2.02 -13.38 -1.59
CA ALA A 151 -1.05 -13.56 -2.66
C ALA A 151 -1.65 -13.22 -4.04
N THR A 152 -1.74 -14.20 -4.94
CA THR A 152 -2.32 -14.09 -6.28
C THR A 152 -3.43 -15.13 -6.45
N ALA A 153 -4.45 -14.82 -7.25
CA ALA A 153 -5.62 -15.67 -7.43
C ALA A 153 -5.32 -17.08 -7.96
N ASP A 154 -4.21 -17.22 -8.68
CA ASP A 154 -3.72 -18.48 -9.24
C ASP A 154 -2.93 -19.34 -8.24
N ARG A 155 -2.62 -18.82 -7.05
CA ARG A 155 -1.79 -19.50 -6.05
C ARG A 155 -2.55 -19.87 -4.78
N VAL A 156 -3.20 -18.91 -4.16
CA VAL A 156 -3.96 -19.11 -2.91
C VAL A 156 -5.26 -18.31 -2.99
N PRO A 157 -6.37 -18.92 -3.41
CA PRO A 157 -7.65 -18.24 -3.52
C PRO A 157 -8.35 -18.11 -2.15
N VAL A 158 -7.70 -17.41 -1.21
CA VAL A 158 -8.21 -17.16 0.14
C VAL A 158 -8.27 -15.65 0.38
N SER A 159 -9.38 -15.18 0.92
CA SER A 159 -9.51 -13.82 1.47
C SER A 159 -9.31 -13.85 2.98
N TYR A 160 -8.58 -12.90 3.50
CA TYR A 160 -8.29 -12.77 4.92
C TYR A 160 -8.74 -11.41 5.43
N THR A 161 -9.49 -11.42 6.54
CA THR A 161 -10.01 -10.21 7.20
C THR A 161 -9.54 -10.13 8.64
N HIS A 162 -9.38 -8.92 9.10
CA HIS A 162 -9.22 -8.57 10.51
C HIS A 162 -10.13 -7.43 10.86
#